data_9dbdc524c0dcef20a2316b1d4dd08668
#
_entry.id   9dbdc524c0dcef20a2316b1d4dd08668
#
_cell.length_a   1.000
_cell.length_b   1.000
_cell.length_c   1.000
_cell.angle_alpha   90.00
_cell.angle_beta   90.00
_cell.angle_gamma   90.00
#
_symmetry.space_group_name_H-M   'P 1'
#
loop_
_entity.id
_entity.type
_entity.pdbx_description
1 polymer ?
#
loop_
_entity_poly.entity_id
_entity_poly.type
_entity_poly.pdbx_seq_one_letter_code
_entity_poly.pdbx_strand_id
1 'polypeptide(L)'
;LMSRGLGDVYKRQVLSSISNPRNDLITDIIEGNLLISFAHCEMNNRYEDHYIETNAYLKNDEWNINGTKSFVMNGDDASKIIVSARINGDVNDRDGIGLFLVDNDQTLKRPYNTIDGYRSTELTFKDLKGELLAKDENALKCIIKANSAGALALSAEALGIMQICFDLTLDYLKTRKQFGKSIGAFQSIQHRMVDMMLEIEQVKSAVMLASSTFETDDLTRDKNISAAKNLVGRVGKLIAEETIQLHGGIAMTWEYSAAHYAKRLIMIDHLMGDSDYHRDRFKLLSNF
;
A
#
# COMPACT_ATOMS: atom_id res chain seq x y z
N LEU A 1 13.24 -6.11 -9.82
CA LEU A 1 12.15 -6.10 -10.83
C LEU A 1 10.74 -6.19 -10.21
N MET A 2 10.56 -6.80 -9.03
CA MET A 2 9.24 -6.92 -8.38
C MET A 2 8.71 -5.62 -7.73
N SER A 3 9.56 -4.66 -7.37
CA SER A 3 9.12 -3.41 -6.73
C SER A 3 8.50 -2.36 -7.67
N ARG A 4 8.66 -2.53 -8.99
CA ARG A 4 8.20 -1.53 -9.98
C ARG A 4 6.68 -1.56 -10.20
N GLY A 5 6.02 -2.72 -10.14
CA GLY A 5 4.61 -2.86 -10.53
C GLY A 5 3.60 -2.16 -9.61
N LEU A 6 3.64 -2.39 -8.30
CA LEU A 6 2.64 -1.86 -7.36
C LEU A 6 2.83 -0.37 -7.07
N GLY A 7 4.09 0.08 -6.95
CA GLY A 7 4.39 1.49 -6.80
C GLY A 7 3.86 2.35 -7.95
N ASP A 8 3.78 1.81 -9.13
CA ASP A 8 3.37 2.55 -10.33
C ASP A 8 1.85 2.69 -10.45
N VAL A 9 1.05 1.80 -9.84
CA VAL A 9 -0.42 1.82 -9.91
C VAL A 9 -0.98 3.12 -9.31
N TYR A 10 -0.67 3.42 -8.05
CA TYR A 10 -1.26 4.60 -7.38
C TYR A 10 -0.66 5.93 -7.86
N LYS A 11 0.63 5.95 -8.27
CA LYS A 11 1.28 7.14 -8.85
C LYS A 11 0.66 7.51 -10.19
N ARG A 12 0.46 6.52 -11.07
CA ARG A 12 -0.26 6.70 -12.33
C ARG A 12 -1.68 7.18 -12.07
N GLN A 13 -2.33 6.67 -11.03
CA GLN A 13 -3.68 7.09 -10.66
C GLN A 13 -3.73 8.58 -10.30
N VAL A 14 -2.77 9.12 -9.54
CA VAL A 14 -2.67 10.57 -9.28
C VAL A 14 -2.58 11.33 -10.60
N LEU A 15 -1.60 10.99 -11.45
CA LEU A 15 -1.32 11.70 -12.70
C LEU A 15 -2.47 11.65 -13.72
N SER A 16 -3.29 10.60 -13.70
CA SER A 16 -4.45 10.45 -14.56
C SER A 16 -5.72 11.11 -14.00
N SER A 17 -5.80 11.35 -12.69
CA SER A 17 -6.99 11.86 -12.01
C SER A 17 -6.99 13.38 -11.83
N ILE A 18 -5.87 14.07 -12.04
CA ILE A 18 -5.79 15.52 -12.00
C ILE A 18 -6.56 16.14 -13.19
N SER A 19 -7.01 17.39 -13.04
CA SER A 19 -7.81 18.09 -14.07
C SER A 19 -7.13 18.22 -15.43
N ASN A 20 -5.80 18.22 -15.46
CA ASN A 20 -5.00 18.18 -16.68
C ASN A 20 -4.06 16.97 -16.65
N PRO A 21 -4.51 15.78 -17.11
CA PRO A 21 -3.73 14.55 -16.99
C PRO A 21 -2.35 14.66 -17.64
N ARG A 22 -1.32 14.20 -16.92
CA ARG A 22 0.09 14.22 -17.36
C ARG A 22 0.43 12.93 -18.12
N ASN A 23 -0.16 12.82 -19.32
CA ASN A 23 0.08 11.65 -20.20
C ASN A 23 1.53 11.51 -20.62
N ASP A 24 2.29 12.62 -20.69
CA ASP A 24 3.72 12.64 -20.90
C ASP A 24 4.47 11.80 -19.84
N LEU A 25 4.24 12.11 -18.55
CA LEU A 25 4.86 11.38 -17.44
C LEU A 25 4.34 9.94 -17.33
N ILE A 26 3.05 9.72 -17.62
CA ILE A 26 2.46 8.37 -17.61
C ILE A 26 3.14 7.48 -18.65
N THR A 27 3.39 7.99 -19.86
CA THR A 27 4.09 7.26 -20.91
C THR A 27 5.51 6.90 -20.48
N ASP A 28 6.27 7.85 -19.96
CA ASP A 28 7.64 7.62 -19.47
C ASP A 28 7.71 6.58 -18.33
N ILE A 29 6.69 6.58 -17.43
CA ILE A 29 6.58 5.56 -16.36
C ILE A 29 6.33 4.17 -16.96
N ILE A 30 5.41 4.05 -17.94
CA ILE A 30 5.06 2.77 -18.58
C ILE A 30 6.26 2.21 -19.35
N GLU A 31 7.01 3.06 -20.05
CA GLU A 31 8.22 2.69 -20.79
C GLU A 31 9.42 2.40 -19.87
N GLY A 32 9.32 2.75 -18.59
CA GLY A 32 10.38 2.58 -17.60
C GLY A 32 11.50 3.64 -17.68
N ASN A 33 11.28 4.73 -18.39
CA ASN A 33 12.20 5.84 -18.53
C ASN A 33 12.21 6.77 -17.31
N LEU A 34 11.09 6.78 -16.56
CA LEU A 34 10.89 7.66 -15.40
C LEU A 34 10.43 6.87 -14.17
N LEU A 35 11.14 7.06 -13.07
CA LEU A 35 10.71 6.56 -11.76
C LEU A 35 10.17 7.74 -10.93
N ILE A 36 8.89 7.68 -10.56
CA ILE A 36 8.24 8.65 -9.68
C ILE A 36 7.90 7.98 -8.35
N SER A 37 7.92 8.72 -7.24
CA SER A 37 7.36 8.29 -5.97
C SER A 37 6.27 9.25 -5.50
N PHE A 38 5.37 8.75 -4.65
CA PHE A 38 4.30 9.56 -4.05
C PHE A 38 4.59 9.73 -2.55
N ALA A 39 4.82 10.94 -2.14
CA ALA A 39 5.14 11.35 -0.77
C ALA A 39 3.92 12.01 -0.13
N HIS A 40 3.13 11.23 0.57
CA HIS A 40 1.92 11.68 1.27
C HIS A 40 2.00 11.45 2.78
N CYS A 41 2.46 10.28 3.22
CA CYS A 41 2.54 9.93 4.64
C CYS A 41 3.44 10.85 5.43
N GLU A 42 3.03 11.21 6.65
CA GLU A 42 3.79 12.02 7.62
C GLU A 42 3.90 11.29 8.96
N MET A 43 4.84 11.67 9.80
CA MET A 43 5.12 10.94 11.05
C MET A 43 3.94 10.94 12.02
N ASN A 44 3.20 12.05 12.09
CA ASN A 44 2.06 12.22 13.00
C ASN A 44 0.72 11.80 12.37
N ASN A 45 0.74 11.41 11.10
CA ASN A 45 -0.45 10.95 10.37
C ASN A 45 -0.53 9.44 10.35
N ARG A 46 -1.55 8.87 11.00
CA ARG A 46 -1.72 7.43 11.00
C ARG A 46 -2.18 6.90 9.64
N TYR A 47 -3.20 7.48 8.99
CA TYR A 47 -3.70 7.08 7.65
C TYR A 47 -4.69 8.09 7.06
N GLU A 48 -4.87 9.26 7.70
CA GLU A 48 -5.88 10.24 7.27
C GLU A 48 -5.45 10.94 5.97
N ASP A 49 -6.27 10.87 4.93
CA ASP A 49 -5.98 11.42 3.61
C ASP A 49 -5.85 12.96 3.58
N HIS A 50 -6.41 13.66 4.58
CA HIS A 50 -6.44 15.12 4.66
C HIS A 50 -5.48 15.72 5.69
N TYR A 51 -4.89 14.90 6.56
CA TYR A 51 -3.91 15.38 7.55
C TYR A 51 -2.56 15.64 6.86
N ILE A 52 -2.16 16.92 6.76
CA ILE A 52 -0.92 17.32 6.08
C ILE A 52 -0.26 18.46 6.82
N GLU A 53 0.94 18.24 7.36
CA GLU A 53 1.80 19.24 8.04
C GLU A 53 2.77 19.90 7.07
N THR A 54 3.26 19.18 6.05
CA THR A 54 4.11 19.74 4.98
C THR A 54 3.38 20.91 4.34
N ASN A 55 4.03 22.07 4.22
CA ASN A 55 3.43 23.28 3.69
C ASN A 55 4.02 23.68 2.34
N ALA A 56 3.22 24.38 1.54
CA ALA A 56 3.63 25.00 0.30
C ALA A 56 3.16 26.47 0.26
N TYR A 57 4.04 27.36 -0.16
CA TYR A 57 3.74 28.78 -0.29
C TYR A 57 4.25 29.34 -1.60
N LEU A 58 3.57 30.35 -2.11
CA LEU A 58 3.91 31.03 -3.36
C LEU A 58 4.92 32.15 -3.05
N LYS A 59 6.05 32.16 -3.75
CA LYS A 59 7.06 33.21 -3.69
C LYS A 59 7.59 33.49 -5.09
N ASN A 60 7.48 34.73 -5.54
CA ASN A 60 7.90 35.15 -6.89
C ASN A 60 7.26 34.29 -7.99
N ASP A 61 5.97 34.01 -7.87
CA ASP A 61 5.18 33.15 -8.78
C ASP A 61 5.66 31.66 -8.85
N GLU A 62 6.51 31.24 -7.94
CA GLU A 62 6.97 29.86 -7.81
C GLU A 62 6.50 29.24 -6.49
N TRP A 63 6.02 27.99 -6.53
CA TRP A 63 5.69 27.23 -5.33
C TRP A 63 6.92 26.69 -4.66
N ASN A 64 7.01 26.90 -3.34
CA ASN A 64 8.11 26.44 -2.50
C ASN A 64 7.55 25.55 -1.39
N ILE A 65 8.12 24.34 -1.21
CA ILE A 65 7.63 23.31 -0.33
C ILE A 65 8.60 23.14 0.84
N ASN A 66 8.04 23.09 2.06
CA ASN A 66 8.77 22.83 3.31
C ASN A 66 8.06 21.75 4.12
N GLY A 67 8.80 20.79 4.66
CA GLY A 67 8.28 19.77 5.53
C GLY A 67 9.00 18.44 5.37
N THR A 68 8.43 17.41 5.98
CA THR A 68 9.01 16.06 5.95
C THR A 68 7.92 15.03 5.66
N LYS A 69 8.20 14.14 4.72
CA LYS A 69 7.37 12.98 4.42
C LYS A 69 8.05 11.71 4.88
N SER A 70 7.32 10.89 5.60
CA SER A 70 7.77 9.59 6.08
C SER A 70 7.29 8.48 5.15
N PHE A 71 7.98 7.35 5.19
CA PHE A 71 7.55 6.13 4.50
C PHE A 71 7.26 6.30 3.00
N VAL A 72 8.16 6.99 2.28
CA VAL A 72 8.06 7.15 0.83
C VAL A 72 8.69 5.94 0.14
N MET A 73 7.87 5.06 -0.42
CA MET A 73 8.33 3.85 -1.11
C MET A 73 9.16 4.23 -2.34
N ASN A 74 10.38 3.67 -2.43
CA ASN A 74 11.37 3.97 -3.48
C ASN A 74 11.72 5.48 -3.62
N GLY A 75 11.56 6.26 -2.55
CA GLY A 75 11.79 7.70 -2.56
C GLY A 75 13.25 8.08 -2.81
N ASP A 76 14.19 7.21 -2.52
CA ASP A 76 15.63 7.43 -2.75
C ASP A 76 16.05 7.26 -4.23
N ASP A 77 15.40 6.34 -4.95
CA ASP A 77 15.70 6.02 -6.34
C ASP A 77 14.85 6.82 -7.36
N ALA A 78 13.74 7.43 -6.90
CA ALA A 78 12.86 8.20 -7.78
C ALA A 78 13.56 9.45 -8.31
N SER A 79 13.37 9.78 -9.60
CA SER A 79 13.84 11.04 -10.21
C SER A 79 12.92 12.20 -9.83
N LYS A 80 11.63 11.94 -9.74
CA LYS A 80 10.60 12.93 -9.37
C LYS A 80 9.71 12.41 -8.24
N ILE A 81 9.20 13.33 -7.43
CA ILE A 81 8.29 13.02 -6.34
C ILE A 81 6.98 13.80 -6.54
N ILE A 82 5.84 13.12 -6.39
CA ILE A 82 4.55 13.79 -6.19
C ILE A 82 4.41 14.01 -4.70
N VAL A 83 4.27 15.26 -4.26
CA VAL A 83 4.20 15.65 -2.84
C VAL A 83 2.84 16.26 -2.55
N SER A 84 2.17 15.81 -1.49
CA SER A 84 1.03 16.52 -0.92
C SER A 84 1.51 17.57 0.06
N ALA A 85 0.99 18.80 -0.03
CA ALA A 85 1.35 19.87 0.88
C ALA A 85 0.15 20.77 1.18
N ARG A 86 0.17 21.43 2.34
CA ARG A 86 -0.82 22.39 2.78
C ARG A 86 -0.52 23.75 2.14
N ILE A 87 -1.48 24.31 1.42
CA ILE A 87 -1.41 25.64 0.80
C ILE A 87 -1.98 26.68 1.77
N ASN A 88 -3.08 26.34 2.46
CA ASN A 88 -3.73 27.19 3.47
C ASN A 88 -4.57 26.33 4.43
N GLY A 89 -5.10 26.93 5.50
CA GLY A 89 -5.91 26.26 6.51
C GLY A 89 -5.07 25.46 7.52
N ASP A 90 -5.77 24.73 8.38
CA ASP A 90 -5.17 23.89 9.42
C ASP A 90 -4.80 22.49 8.90
N VAL A 91 -3.95 21.79 9.63
CA VAL A 91 -3.41 20.47 9.24
C VAL A 91 -4.49 19.41 8.96
N ASN A 92 -5.65 19.53 9.62
CA ASN A 92 -6.78 18.62 9.49
C ASN A 92 -7.89 19.09 8.51
N ASP A 93 -7.72 20.25 7.90
CA ASP A 93 -8.73 20.76 6.97
C ASP A 93 -8.77 19.92 5.69
N ARG A 94 -9.96 19.70 5.18
CA ARG A 94 -10.15 18.97 3.90
C ARG A 94 -9.85 19.85 2.67
N ASP A 95 -9.97 21.17 2.82
CA ASP A 95 -9.62 22.18 1.81
C ASP A 95 -8.18 22.65 2.01
N GLY A 96 -7.66 23.41 1.05
CA GLY A 96 -6.31 23.97 1.12
C GLY A 96 -5.17 22.97 0.95
N ILE A 97 -5.43 21.83 0.33
CA ILE A 97 -4.44 20.82 -0.03
C ILE A 97 -3.94 21.05 -1.45
N GLY A 98 -2.63 20.91 -1.67
CA GLY A 98 -2.01 20.90 -2.99
C GLY A 98 -1.26 19.62 -3.27
N LEU A 99 -1.24 19.19 -4.52
CA LEU A 99 -0.35 18.17 -5.05
C LEU A 99 0.69 18.82 -5.94
N PHE A 100 1.95 18.54 -5.70
CA PHE A 100 3.08 19.14 -6.38
C PHE A 100 3.99 18.06 -6.97
N LEU A 101 4.53 18.33 -8.16
CA LEU A 101 5.62 17.56 -8.74
C LEU A 101 6.93 18.28 -8.46
N VAL A 102 7.87 17.58 -7.86
CA VAL A 102 9.21 18.10 -7.53
C VAL A 102 10.30 17.20 -8.11
N ASP A 103 11.45 17.80 -8.41
CA ASP A 103 12.67 17.05 -8.72
C ASP A 103 13.32 16.56 -7.42
N ASN A 104 13.76 15.30 -7.42
CA ASN A 104 14.23 14.62 -6.20
C ASN A 104 15.74 14.78 -5.91
N ASP A 105 16.45 15.50 -6.73
CA ASP A 105 17.91 15.75 -6.58
C ASP A 105 18.24 16.68 -5.41
N GLN A 106 17.31 17.57 -5.05
CA GLN A 106 17.46 18.57 -3.98
C GLN A 106 16.79 18.17 -2.65
N THR A 107 16.23 16.96 -2.56
CA THR A 107 15.62 16.48 -1.32
C THR A 107 16.66 15.89 -0.37
N LEU A 108 16.49 16.10 0.94
CA LEU A 108 17.29 15.39 1.94
C LEU A 108 16.65 14.00 2.15
N LYS A 109 17.46 12.95 1.96
CA LYS A 109 17.00 11.56 1.94
C LYS A 109 17.55 10.78 3.12
N ARG A 110 16.67 10.03 3.80
CA ARG A 110 17.04 9.06 4.82
C ARG A 110 16.43 7.70 4.46
N PRO A 111 17.12 6.88 3.63
CA PRO A 111 16.61 5.58 3.22
C PRO A 111 16.72 4.54 4.33
N TYR A 112 15.80 3.57 4.33
CA TYR A 112 15.80 2.41 5.21
C TYR A 112 15.07 1.22 4.57
N ASN A 113 15.38 0.01 5.04
CA ASN A 113 14.70 -1.19 4.58
C ASN A 113 13.54 -1.55 5.52
N THR A 114 12.45 -2.05 4.94
CA THR A 114 11.36 -2.66 5.69
C THR A 114 11.63 -4.14 5.93
N ILE A 115 10.88 -4.75 6.86
CA ILE A 115 11.12 -6.15 7.28
C ILE A 115 10.90 -7.17 6.14
N ASP A 116 10.12 -6.81 5.14
CA ASP A 116 9.85 -7.58 3.92
C ASP A 116 10.88 -7.35 2.79
N GLY A 117 11.92 -6.56 3.07
CA GLY A 117 13.03 -6.30 2.14
C GLY A 117 12.79 -5.18 1.12
N TYR A 118 11.66 -4.47 1.20
CA TYR A 118 11.44 -3.28 0.38
C TYR A 118 12.19 -2.07 0.94
N ARG A 119 12.39 -1.06 0.08
CA ARG A 119 13.04 0.20 0.46
C ARG A 119 12.02 1.30 0.65
N SER A 120 12.17 2.05 1.71
CA SER A 120 11.42 3.26 1.99
C SER A 120 12.37 4.39 2.37
N THR A 121 11.90 5.62 2.29
CA THR A 121 12.73 6.80 2.53
C THR A 121 11.92 7.86 3.27
N GLU A 122 12.54 8.50 4.25
CA GLU A 122 12.09 9.77 4.77
C GLU A 122 12.66 10.88 3.88
N LEU A 123 11.81 11.79 3.42
CA LEU A 123 12.18 12.90 2.55
C LEU A 123 11.92 14.22 3.26
N THR A 124 12.94 15.08 3.35
CA THR A 124 12.80 16.44 3.89
C THR A 124 12.98 17.47 2.78
N PHE A 125 12.04 18.39 2.69
CA PHE A 125 11.97 19.47 1.74
C PHE A 125 12.32 20.79 2.43
N LYS A 126 13.20 21.59 1.84
CA LYS A 126 13.59 22.92 2.32
C LYS A 126 13.55 23.90 1.17
N ASP A 127 12.51 24.72 1.13
CA ASP A 127 12.23 25.67 0.05
C ASP A 127 12.36 25.06 -1.35
N LEU A 128 11.91 23.80 -1.46
CA LEU A 128 12.01 23.05 -2.71
C LEU A 128 10.96 23.53 -3.69
N LYS A 129 11.37 23.91 -4.90
CA LYS A 129 10.47 24.32 -5.96
C LYS A 129 9.63 23.16 -6.46
N GLY A 130 8.33 23.42 -6.68
CA GLY A 130 7.39 22.40 -7.17
C GLY A 130 6.40 22.95 -8.19
N GLU A 131 6.09 22.12 -9.18
CA GLU A 131 5.00 22.36 -10.12
C GLU A 131 3.67 21.94 -9.49
N LEU A 132 2.69 22.85 -9.42
CA LEU A 132 1.35 22.54 -8.91
C LEU A 132 0.59 21.67 -9.92
N LEU A 133 0.20 20.46 -9.50
CA LEU A 133 -0.58 19.49 -10.29
C LEU A 133 -2.09 19.61 -10.05
N ALA A 134 -2.49 19.76 -8.78
CA ALA A 134 -3.88 19.87 -8.35
C ALA A 134 -3.97 20.61 -7.02
N LYS A 135 -5.13 21.21 -6.71
CA LYS A 135 -5.37 21.89 -5.44
C LYS A 135 -6.79 21.68 -4.93
N ASP A 136 -6.96 21.97 -3.63
CA ASP A 136 -8.24 21.95 -2.91
C ASP A 136 -8.96 20.58 -3.02
N GLU A 137 -10.27 20.59 -3.24
CA GLU A 137 -11.08 19.38 -3.36
C GLU A 137 -10.55 18.39 -4.41
N ASN A 138 -10.03 18.90 -5.54
CA ASN A 138 -9.49 18.03 -6.59
C ASN A 138 -8.21 17.30 -6.12
N ALA A 139 -7.33 17.97 -5.37
CA ALA A 139 -6.14 17.33 -4.80
C ALA A 139 -6.51 16.22 -3.82
N LEU A 140 -7.47 16.48 -2.91
CA LEU A 140 -7.92 15.48 -1.95
C LEU A 140 -8.59 14.28 -2.65
N LYS A 141 -9.43 14.50 -3.64
CA LYS A 141 -10.04 13.42 -4.45
C LYS A 141 -8.98 12.56 -5.14
N CYS A 142 -7.93 13.18 -5.69
CA CYS A 142 -6.81 12.45 -6.30
C CYS A 142 -6.06 11.59 -5.27
N ILE A 143 -5.80 12.11 -4.06
CA ILE A 143 -5.16 11.38 -2.96
C ILE A 143 -6.01 10.16 -2.57
N ILE A 144 -7.30 10.36 -2.29
CA ILE A 144 -8.23 9.30 -1.89
C ILE A 144 -8.29 8.20 -2.97
N LYS A 145 -8.45 8.59 -4.24
CA LYS A 145 -8.53 7.61 -5.34
C LYS A 145 -7.21 6.85 -5.53
N ALA A 146 -6.06 7.53 -5.36
CA ALA A 146 -4.75 6.89 -5.44
C ALA A 146 -4.53 5.89 -4.29
N ASN A 147 -4.87 6.27 -3.05
CA ASN A 147 -4.79 5.38 -1.88
C ASN A 147 -5.73 4.17 -2.02
N SER A 148 -6.93 4.37 -2.55
CA SER A 148 -7.88 3.29 -2.86
C SER A 148 -7.33 2.34 -3.93
N ALA A 149 -6.71 2.85 -4.99
CA ALA A 149 -6.05 2.03 -6.01
C ALA A 149 -4.87 1.23 -5.42
N GLY A 150 -4.05 1.87 -4.58
CA GLY A 150 -2.95 1.22 -3.87
C GLY A 150 -3.43 0.11 -2.93
N ALA A 151 -4.48 0.38 -2.14
CA ALA A 151 -5.08 -0.61 -1.23
C ALA A 151 -5.65 -1.81 -1.99
N LEU A 152 -6.31 -1.60 -3.13
CA LEU A 152 -6.82 -2.68 -3.98
C LEU A 152 -5.68 -3.51 -4.57
N ALA A 153 -4.65 -2.88 -5.11
CA ALA A 153 -3.49 -3.57 -5.68
C ALA A 153 -2.74 -4.41 -4.62
N LEU A 154 -2.54 -3.87 -3.41
CA LEU A 154 -1.98 -4.58 -2.27
C LEU A 154 -2.87 -5.75 -1.82
N SER A 155 -4.18 -5.59 -1.88
CA SER A 155 -5.13 -6.67 -1.56
C SER A 155 -5.04 -7.82 -2.56
N ALA A 156 -4.86 -7.52 -3.84
CA ALA A 156 -4.65 -8.54 -4.88
C ALA A 156 -3.27 -9.23 -4.74
N GLU A 157 -2.21 -8.49 -4.41
CA GLU A 157 -0.89 -9.06 -4.10
C GLU A 157 -0.98 -10.01 -2.91
N ALA A 158 -1.63 -9.58 -1.81
CA ALA A 158 -1.79 -10.40 -0.62
C ALA A 158 -2.54 -11.70 -0.90
N LEU A 159 -3.60 -11.67 -1.71
CA LEU A 159 -4.33 -12.87 -2.13
C LEU A 159 -3.40 -13.87 -2.84
N GLY A 160 -2.57 -13.38 -3.77
CA GLY A 160 -1.57 -14.22 -4.46
C GLY A 160 -0.55 -14.83 -3.49
N ILE A 161 -0.08 -14.05 -2.53
CA ILE A 161 0.87 -14.52 -1.49
C ILE A 161 0.21 -15.55 -0.57
N MET A 162 -1.04 -15.33 -0.14
CA MET A 162 -1.78 -16.30 0.68
C MET A 162 -1.92 -17.65 -0.02
N GLN A 163 -2.21 -17.64 -1.33
CA GLN A 163 -2.28 -18.87 -2.13
C GLN A 163 -0.92 -19.59 -2.18
N ILE A 164 0.17 -18.87 -2.41
CA ILE A 164 1.53 -19.44 -2.39
C ILE A 164 1.86 -20.03 -1.01
N CYS A 165 1.55 -19.32 0.08
CA CYS A 165 1.76 -19.81 1.44
C CYS A 165 0.98 -21.11 1.69
N PHE A 166 -0.28 -21.18 1.25
CA PHE A 166 -1.11 -22.37 1.36
C PHE A 166 -0.50 -23.55 0.60
N ASP A 167 -0.11 -23.37 -0.67
CA ASP A 167 0.43 -24.42 -1.52
C ASP A 167 1.78 -24.96 -0.97
N LEU A 168 2.70 -24.06 -0.57
CA LEU A 168 3.96 -24.44 0.07
C LEU A 168 3.73 -25.24 1.36
N THR A 169 2.75 -24.82 2.18
CA THR A 169 2.41 -25.51 3.43
C THR A 169 1.84 -26.88 3.12
N LEU A 170 0.93 -27.01 2.18
CA LEU A 170 0.32 -28.27 1.80
C LEU A 170 1.37 -29.28 1.31
N ASP A 171 2.30 -28.86 0.46
CA ASP A 171 3.37 -29.70 -0.07
C ASP A 171 4.36 -30.13 1.04
N TYR A 172 4.70 -29.22 1.93
CA TYR A 172 5.53 -29.57 3.09
C TYR A 172 4.86 -30.61 3.98
N LEU A 173 3.57 -30.44 4.31
CA LEU A 173 2.82 -31.37 5.16
C LEU A 173 2.66 -32.76 4.54
N LYS A 174 2.58 -32.87 3.21
CA LYS A 174 2.54 -34.15 2.49
C LYS A 174 3.88 -34.88 2.51
N THR A 175 4.99 -34.15 2.47
CA THR A 175 6.34 -34.72 2.33
C THR A 175 7.04 -34.96 3.66
N ARG A 176 6.83 -34.08 4.66
CA ARG A 176 7.46 -34.17 5.96
C ARG A 176 6.90 -35.35 6.76
N LYS A 177 7.78 -36.23 7.22
CA LYS A 177 7.42 -37.40 8.03
C LYS A 177 7.84 -37.22 9.48
N GLN A 178 6.95 -37.52 10.40
CA GLN A 178 7.16 -37.63 11.85
C GLN A 178 6.18 -38.68 12.39
N PHE A 179 6.55 -39.33 13.51
CA PHE A 179 5.71 -40.37 14.14
C PHE A 179 5.30 -41.49 13.17
N GLY A 180 6.21 -41.87 12.26
CA GLY A 180 6.01 -42.98 11.31
C GLY A 180 5.14 -42.67 10.07
N LYS A 181 4.58 -41.46 9.92
CA LYS A 181 3.75 -41.06 8.76
C LYS A 181 3.98 -39.61 8.36
N SER A 182 3.39 -39.17 7.23
CA SER A 182 3.39 -37.75 6.87
C SER A 182 2.60 -36.95 7.91
N ILE A 183 3.09 -35.73 8.24
CA ILE A 183 2.40 -34.90 9.25
C ILE A 183 1.02 -34.42 8.74
N GLY A 184 0.81 -34.29 7.44
CA GLY A 184 -0.48 -34.03 6.84
C GLY A 184 -1.55 -35.13 7.03
N ALA A 185 -1.16 -36.31 7.51
CA ALA A 185 -2.12 -37.37 7.84
C ALA A 185 -2.81 -37.19 9.22
N PHE A 186 -2.39 -36.20 10.01
CA PHE A 186 -3.03 -35.88 11.29
C PHE A 186 -4.26 -34.99 11.07
N GLN A 187 -5.41 -35.40 11.60
CA GLN A 187 -6.68 -34.70 11.44
C GLN A 187 -6.62 -33.23 11.92
N SER A 188 -5.94 -32.95 13.02
CA SER A 188 -5.74 -31.60 13.54
C SER A 188 -5.03 -30.67 12.54
N ILE A 189 -4.08 -31.20 11.77
CA ILE A 189 -3.39 -30.47 10.69
C ILE A 189 -4.33 -30.24 9.50
N GLN A 190 -5.11 -31.26 9.12
CA GLN A 190 -6.07 -31.17 8.02
C GLN A 190 -7.12 -30.10 8.27
N HIS A 191 -7.66 -30.01 9.51
CA HIS A 191 -8.63 -28.97 9.89
C HIS A 191 -8.03 -27.57 9.71
N ARG A 192 -6.82 -27.32 10.19
CA ARG A 192 -6.13 -26.03 10.01
C ARG A 192 -5.95 -25.67 8.54
N MET A 193 -5.60 -26.62 7.68
CA MET A 193 -5.49 -26.39 6.23
C MET A 193 -6.83 -26.06 5.61
N VAL A 194 -7.93 -26.69 6.04
CA VAL A 194 -9.28 -26.36 5.59
C VAL A 194 -9.67 -24.94 6.01
N ASP A 195 -9.39 -24.57 7.26
CA ASP A 195 -9.66 -23.21 7.76
C ASP A 195 -8.90 -22.15 6.96
N MET A 196 -7.61 -22.38 6.67
CA MET A 196 -6.82 -21.50 5.79
C MET A 196 -7.46 -21.35 4.41
N MET A 197 -7.88 -22.46 3.79
CA MET A 197 -8.51 -22.46 2.47
C MET A 197 -9.80 -21.64 2.46
N LEU A 198 -10.68 -21.83 3.46
CA LEU A 198 -11.95 -21.11 3.57
C LEU A 198 -11.74 -19.61 3.70
N GLU A 199 -10.77 -19.18 4.52
CA GLU A 199 -10.44 -17.76 4.69
C GLU A 199 -9.87 -17.15 3.39
N ILE A 200 -9.02 -17.88 2.66
CA ILE A 200 -8.48 -17.42 1.36
C ILE A 200 -9.61 -17.25 0.32
N GLU A 201 -10.57 -18.16 0.24
CA GLU A 201 -11.71 -18.03 -0.68
C GLU A 201 -12.62 -16.84 -0.34
N GLN A 202 -12.78 -16.51 0.95
CA GLN A 202 -13.47 -15.28 1.37
C GLN A 202 -12.70 -14.02 0.91
N VAL A 203 -11.37 -13.97 1.12
CA VAL A 203 -10.52 -12.87 0.64
C VAL A 203 -10.63 -12.71 -0.86
N LYS A 204 -10.58 -13.80 -1.61
CA LYS A 204 -10.71 -13.81 -3.07
C LYS A 204 -12.02 -13.18 -3.52
N SER A 205 -13.13 -13.56 -2.90
CA SER A 205 -14.45 -13.01 -3.18
C SER A 205 -14.52 -11.50 -2.90
N ALA A 206 -13.96 -11.05 -1.77
CA ALA A 206 -13.93 -9.64 -1.39
C ALA A 206 -13.05 -8.80 -2.35
N VAL A 207 -11.87 -9.31 -2.73
CA VAL A 207 -10.97 -8.63 -3.68
C VAL A 207 -11.61 -8.54 -5.07
N MET A 208 -12.29 -9.59 -5.53
CA MET A 208 -13.02 -9.58 -6.81
C MET A 208 -14.14 -8.54 -6.81
N LEU A 209 -14.93 -8.45 -5.72
CA LEU A 209 -15.97 -7.44 -5.58
C LEU A 209 -15.36 -6.01 -5.58
N ALA A 210 -14.31 -5.78 -4.80
CA ALA A 210 -13.63 -4.47 -4.76
C ALA A 210 -13.07 -4.09 -6.15
N SER A 211 -12.50 -5.05 -6.88
CA SER A 211 -11.99 -4.84 -8.23
C SER A 211 -13.08 -4.48 -9.23
N SER A 212 -14.22 -5.21 -9.20
CA SER A 212 -15.34 -4.99 -10.13
C SER A 212 -16.03 -3.63 -9.91
N THR A 213 -15.90 -3.05 -8.72
CA THR A 213 -16.53 -1.77 -8.35
C THR A 213 -15.56 -0.59 -8.33
N PHE A 214 -14.31 -0.76 -8.80
CA PHE A 214 -13.29 0.30 -8.73
C PHE A 214 -13.65 1.55 -9.55
N GLU A 215 -14.25 1.38 -10.72
CA GLU A 215 -14.63 2.48 -11.61
C GLU A 215 -16.11 2.91 -11.46
N THR A 216 -16.77 2.49 -10.36
CA THR A 216 -18.12 2.97 -10.02
C THR A 216 -18.07 4.31 -9.26
N ASP A 217 -19.14 4.71 -8.56
CA ASP A 217 -19.14 5.89 -7.72
C ASP A 217 -18.17 5.78 -6.55
N ASP A 218 -17.70 6.92 -6.05
CA ASP A 218 -16.65 7.00 -5.01
C ASP A 218 -17.05 6.26 -3.73
N LEU A 219 -18.32 6.33 -3.32
CA LEU A 219 -18.80 5.70 -2.09
C LEU A 219 -18.76 4.17 -2.18
N THR A 220 -19.30 3.59 -3.27
CA THR A 220 -19.32 2.15 -3.50
C THR A 220 -17.89 1.60 -3.62
N ARG A 221 -17.05 2.28 -4.40
CA ARG A 221 -15.62 1.95 -4.54
C ARG A 221 -14.93 1.88 -3.18
N ASP A 222 -14.95 2.98 -2.43
CA ASP A 222 -14.18 3.13 -1.20
C ASP A 222 -14.69 2.20 -0.08
N LYS A 223 -16.00 1.95 -0.04
CA LYS A 223 -16.61 0.99 0.86
C LYS A 223 -16.14 -0.44 0.58
N ASN A 224 -16.20 -0.90 -0.67
CA ASN A 224 -15.81 -2.26 -1.04
C ASN A 224 -14.31 -2.49 -0.90
N ILE A 225 -13.47 -1.49 -1.22
CA ILE A 225 -12.03 -1.56 -0.99
C ILE A 225 -11.73 -1.64 0.51
N SER A 226 -12.41 -0.84 1.34
CA SER A 226 -12.21 -0.89 2.80
C SER A 226 -12.63 -2.25 3.38
N ALA A 227 -13.72 -2.85 2.90
CA ALA A 227 -14.12 -4.20 3.29
C ALA A 227 -13.08 -5.25 2.91
N ALA A 228 -12.57 -5.20 1.67
CA ALA A 228 -11.56 -6.13 1.18
C ALA A 228 -10.23 -5.97 1.95
N LYS A 229 -9.75 -4.73 2.14
CA LYS A 229 -8.47 -4.47 2.81
C LYS A 229 -8.51 -4.84 4.30
N ASN A 230 -9.63 -4.62 4.99
CA ASN A 230 -9.83 -5.11 6.37
C ASN A 230 -9.71 -6.65 6.42
N LEU A 231 -10.41 -7.35 5.52
CA LEU A 231 -10.38 -8.81 5.49
C LEU A 231 -8.97 -9.32 5.15
N VAL A 232 -8.30 -8.69 4.18
CA VAL A 232 -6.92 -9.01 3.78
C VAL A 232 -5.94 -8.87 4.94
N GLY A 233 -6.03 -7.79 5.74
CA GLY A 233 -5.15 -7.60 6.88
C GLY A 233 -5.32 -8.69 7.93
N ARG A 234 -6.57 -8.99 8.31
CA ARG A 234 -6.91 -10.03 9.28
C ARG A 234 -6.49 -11.42 8.81
N VAL A 235 -6.86 -11.79 7.59
CA VAL A 235 -6.57 -13.13 7.04
C VAL A 235 -5.09 -13.27 6.69
N GLY A 236 -4.44 -12.19 6.19
CA GLY A 236 -3.01 -12.18 5.91
C GLY A 236 -2.17 -12.53 7.13
N LYS A 237 -2.52 -11.96 8.29
CA LYS A 237 -1.89 -12.31 9.56
C LYS A 237 -2.11 -13.77 9.91
N LEU A 238 -3.36 -14.26 9.83
CA LEU A 238 -3.68 -15.67 10.09
C LEU A 238 -2.86 -16.60 9.21
N ILE A 239 -2.83 -16.37 7.89
CA ILE A 239 -2.10 -17.22 6.94
C ILE A 239 -0.60 -17.17 7.19
N ALA A 240 -0.04 -16.02 7.52
CA ALA A 240 1.37 -15.89 7.87
C ALA A 240 1.72 -16.71 9.11
N GLU A 241 0.94 -16.59 10.18
CA GLU A 241 1.14 -17.32 11.44
C GLU A 241 0.97 -18.83 11.25
N GLU A 242 -0.07 -19.28 10.54
CA GLU A 242 -0.32 -20.69 10.25
C GLU A 242 0.77 -21.31 9.39
N THR A 243 1.23 -20.59 8.37
CA THR A 243 2.32 -21.02 7.50
C THR A 243 3.60 -21.27 8.32
N ILE A 244 4.01 -20.32 9.16
CA ILE A 244 5.19 -20.47 10.01
C ILE A 244 5.00 -21.63 10.99
N GLN A 245 3.85 -21.72 11.65
CA GLN A 245 3.56 -22.74 12.65
C GLN A 245 3.59 -24.16 12.06
N LEU A 246 2.97 -24.35 10.89
CA LEU A 246 2.84 -25.68 10.25
C LEU A 246 4.17 -26.18 9.63
N HIS A 247 5.08 -25.28 9.28
CA HIS A 247 6.44 -25.64 8.86
C HIS A 247 7.38 -25.85 10.06
N GLY A 248 7.12 -25.18 11.19
CA GLY A 248 8.00 -25.20 12.35
C GLY A 248 9.35 -24.53 12.10
N GLY A 249 10.43 -25.05 12.69
CA GLY A 249 11.75 -24.41 12.70
C GLY A 249 12.31 -24.04 11.33
N ILE A 250 11.99 -24.76 10.25
CA ILE A 250 12.48 -24.46 8.91
C ILE A 250 11.95 -23.13 8.39
N ALA A 251 10.72 -22.73 8.74
CA ALA A 251 10.15 -21.47 8.34
C ALA A 251 10.78 -20.25 9.05
N MET A 252 11.65 -20.47 10.01
CA MET A 252 12.41 -19.40 10.67
C MET A 252 13.77 -19.15 10.01
N THR A 253 14.15 -19.97 9.03
CA THR A 253 15.42 -19.82 8.33
C THR A 253 15.28 -18.80 7.19
N TRP A 254 16.39 -18.13 6.88
CA TRP A 254 16.42 -17.11 5.80
C TRP A 254 16.29 -17.73 4.41
N GLU A 255 16.73 -18.94 4.23
CA GLU A 255 16.76 -19.66 2.96
C GLU A 255 15.37 -20.14 2.53
N TYR A 256 14.43 -20.26 3.48
CA TYR A 256 13.11 -20.78 3.17
C TYR A 256 12.12 -19.66 2.80
N SER A 257 11.59 -19.74 1.59
CA SER A 257 10.78 -18.67 0.99
C SER A 257 9.50 -18.30 1.77
N ALA A 258 8.90 -19.25 2.49
CA ALA A 258 7.68 -19.01 3.25
C ALA A 258 7.82 -17.89 4.30
N ALA A 259 9.03 -17.74 4.91
CA ALA A 259 9.31 -16.67 5.85
C ALA A 259 9.21 -15.27 5.20
N HIS A 260 9.65 -15.14 3.96
CA HIS A 260 9.59 -13.88 3.22
C HIS A 260 8.16 -13.51 2.81
N TYR A 261 7.37 -14.49 2.37
CA TYR A 261 5.95 -14.30 2.09
C TYR A 261 5.17 -13.90 3.35
N ALA A 262 5.41 -14.55 4.48
CA ALA A 262 4.78 -14.21 5.76
C ALA A 262 5.10 -12.76 6.18
N LYS A 263 6.37 -12.33 6.10
CA LYS A 263 6.78 -10.94 6.36
C LYS A 263 6.04 -9.95 5.43
N ARG A 264 5.91 -10.30 4.15
CA ARG A 264 5.20 -9.44 3.19
C ARG A 264 3.72 -9.30 3.53
N LEU A 265 3.03 -10.38 3.90
CA LEU A 265 1.62 -10.32 4.34
C LEU A 265 1.43 -9.38 5.54
N ILE A 266 2.30 -9.45 6.53
CA ILE A 266 2.26 -8.55 7.69
C ILE A 266 2.49 -7.09 7.26
N MET A 267 3.46 -6.81 6.38
CA MET A 267 3.72 -5.45 5.90
C MET A 267 2.57 -4.89 5.06
N ILE A 268 1.91 -5.72 4.25
CA ILE A 268 0.75 -5.29 3.44
C ILE A 268 -0.38 -4.76 4.32
N ASP A 269 -0.60 -5.34 5.51
CA ASP A 269 -1.62 -4.80 6.42
C ASP A 269 -1.35 -3.33 6.78
N HIS A 270 -0.09 -2.96 7.01
CA HIS A 270 0.30 -1.60 7.40
C HIS A 270 0.42 -0.59 6.24
N LEU A 271 0.25 -1.03 4.99
CA LEU A 271 0.35 -0.17 3.82
C LEU A 271 -1.05 0.32 3.37
N MET A 272 -1.19 1.62 3.10
CA MET A 272 -2.45 2.25 2.64
C MET A 272 -3.64 2.02 3.59
N GLY A 273 -3.39 2.02 4.91
CA GLY A 273 -4.36 1.72 5.95
C GLY A 273 -4.29 0.27 6.45
N ASP A 274 -4.32 0.11 7.78
CA ASP A 274 -4.37 -1.20 8.43
C ASP A 274 -5.82 -1.73 8.53
N SER A 275 -5.95 -2.97 9.02
CA SER A 275 -7.25 -3.62 9.17
C SER A 275 -8.20 -2.83 10.09
N ASP A 276 -7.71 -2.19 11.15
CA ASP A 276 -8.54 -1.37 12.04
C ASP A 276 -9.02 -0.09 11.36
N TYR A 277 -8.14 0.63 10.68
CA TYR A 277 -8.48 1.82 9.89
C TYR A 277 -9.56 1.51 8.84
N HIS A 278 -9.39 0.44 8.07
CA HIS A 278 -10.35 0.07 7.03
C HIS A 278 -11.69 -0.43 7.59
N ARG A 279 -11.71 -1.08 8.75
CA ARG A 279 -12.94 -1.41 9.47
C ARG A 279 -13.71 -0.14 9.84
N ASP A 280 -13.02 0.84 10.42
CA ASP A 280 -13.68 2.06 10.89
C ASP A 280 -14.10 2.95 9.71
N ARG A 281 -13.28 3.01 8.65
CA ARG A 281 -13.66 3.66 7.38
C ARG A 281 -14.89 3.00 6.74
N PHE A 282 -14.97 1.68 6.72
CA PHE A 282 -16.14 0.95 6.22
C PHE A 282 -17.41 1.29 6.99
N LYS A 283 -17.36 1.36 8.33
CA LYS A 283 -18.48 1.78 9.17
C LYS A 283 -18.92 3.20 8.83
N LEU A 284 -17.97 4.14 8.77
CA LEU A 284 -18.24 5.54 8.42
C LEU A 284 -18.95 5.66 7.07
N LEU A 285 -18.44 4.98 6.05
CA LEU A 285 -19.02 4.98 4.70
C LEU A 285 -20.36 4.22 4.60
N SER A 286 -20.70 3.41 5.59
CA SER A 286 -21.96 2.66 5.66
C SER A 286 -23.02 3.33 6.54
N ASN A 287 -22.73 4.50 7.12
CA ASN A 287 -23.63 5.23 8.06
C ASN A 287 -24.03 4.40 9.30
N PHE A 288 -23.09 3.59 9.83
CA PHE A 288 -23.25 2.86 11.07
C PHE A 288 -22.63 3.60 12.25
#